data_ceb4925586ca544d7bb4d2729f75ce45
#
_entry.id   ceb4925586ca544d7bb4d2729f75ce45
#
_cell.length_a   1.000
_cell.length_b   1.000
_cell.length_c   1.000
_cell.angle_alpha   90.00
_cell.angle_beta   90.00
_cell.angle_gamma   90.00
#
_symmetry.space_group_name_H-M   'P 1'
#
loop_
_entity.id
_entity.type
_entity.pdbx_description
1 polymer ?
#
loop_
_entity_poly.entity_id
_entity_poly.type
_entity_poly.pdbx_seq_one_letter_code
_entity_poly.pdbx_strand_id
1 'polypeptide(L)'
;MKRTRTAIIAAAAAALLGLTSCSAGATETSETSDSGLPAAEAGSALDLSDVCPATVVLQQDWEPEAEHGAMYALVGSDYTIDEEGNTVTGSLVAQGVDTGVDVQVRPGGPTYSYQSVSTLMYLDDSITLGAVNTDQAISSYADQPTIAVTSQLTYSPQILMWDPDTYPDATTIADVIAEGATVLTSGDIVPALLEETVGLDPAKSDTSYDSTSARFVADPSLLQQGFATAEPYIYENEIAEWDKPVDYQLLSDIGYNIYPEPLAVRADKLEELTPCLEKLVPIMQQSQIDYLNDPTETNELIVELAEAYDTGWVYSEGVADYSAQTQVSDGLAVDDPASGVFGQFDPDRMQEIVDTFVPLLEAQGTLPEGTEIDPEDLYTNEFIDTSISID
;
A
#
# COMPACT_ATOMS: atom_id res chain seq x y z
N MET A 1 12.13 21.56 68.45
CA MET A 1 11.12 21.33 69.51
C MET A 1 10.28 20.11 69.09
N LYS A 2 10.58 18.95 69.66
CA LYS A 2 9.82 18.27 70.74
C LYS A 2 8.34 18.09 70.34
N ARG A 3 7.89 16.92 70.13
CA ARG A 3 7.48 15.70 70.89
C ARG A 3 6.21 15.18 70.22
N THR A 4 5.65 14.01 70.21
CA THR A 4 5.85 12.75 70.96
C THR A 4 5.00 11.66 70.33
N ARG A 5 5.48 10.44 70.35
CA ARG A 5 4.89 9.11 70.25
C ARG A 5 3.46 8.94 70.75
N THR A 6 2.66 8.03 70.15
CA THR A 6 2.10 6.95 70.94
C THR A 6 1.71 5.76 70.03
N ALA A 7 2.15 4.57 70.39
CA ALA A 7 1.81 3.27 69.85
C ALA A 7 0.66 2.67 70.69
N ILE A 8 -0.22 1.89 70.06
CA ILE A 8 -1.05 0.90 70.79
C ILE A 8 -1.05 -0.40 69.98
N ILE A 9 -0.74 -1.49 70.65
CA ILE A 9 -0.67 -2.89 70.27
C ILE A 9 -1.98 -3.57 70.72
N ALA A 10 -2.53 -4.47 69.95
CA ALA A 10 -3.28 -5.68 70.34
C ALA A 10 -3.74 -6.42 69.08
N ALA A 11 -3.35 -7.54 68.82
CA ALA A 11 -3.36 -8.93 69.28
C ALA A 11 -4.32 -9.81 68.43
N ALA A 12 -3.67 -10.69 67.75
CA ALA A 12 -3.89 -12.04 67.23
C ALA A 12 -5.31 -12.68 67.33
N ALA A 13 -5.70 -13.29 66.20
CA ALA A 13 -6.32 -14.62 66.18
C ALA A 13 -6.03 -15.32 64.85
N ALA A 14 -5.37 -16.46 64.94
CA ALA A 14 -5.04 -17.36 63.83
C ALA A 14 -6.27 -18.24 63.48
N ALA A 15 -6.52 -18.41 62.17
CA ALA A 15 -7.27 -19.53 61.65
C ALA A 15 -6.59 -20.05 60.40
N LEU A 16 -5.99 -21.21 60.51
CA LEU A 16 -5.45 -22.03 59.45
C LEU A 16 -6.60 -22.68 58.66
N LEU A 17 -6.69 -22.51 57.38
CA LEU A 17 -7.39 -23.44 56.50
C LEU A 17 -6.71 -23.45 55.11
N GLY A 18 -6.23 -24.59 54.77
CA GLY A 18 -6.04 -25.32 53.51
C GLY A 18 -5.61 -24.57 52.25
N LEU A 19 -4.32 -24.63 51.92
CA LEU A 19 -3.80 -24.36 50.60
C LEU A 19 -4.01 -25.59 49.69
N THR A 20 -4.92 -25.50 48.75
CA THR A 20 -4.83 -26.26 47.49
C THR A 20 -4.33 -25.33 46.43
N SER A 21 -3.05 -25.49 46.11
CA SER A 21 -2.39 -24.83 44.96
C SER A 21 -2.91 -25.49 43.68
N CYS A 22 -3.80 -24.84 42.97
CA CYS A 22 -3.96 -25.04 41.53
C CYS A 22 -3.10 -23.98 40.84
N SER A 23 -1.95 -24.42 40.29
CA SER A 23 -1.19 -23.68 39.31
C SER A 23 -2.05 -23.63 38.05
N ALA A 24 -2.85 -22.59 37.87
CA ALA A 24 -3.37 -22.21 36.56
C ALA A 24 -2.26 -21.42 35.87
N GLY A 25 -1.66 -21.98 34.82
CA GLY A 25 -0.90 -21.23 33.88
C GLY A 25 -1.80 -20.08 33.39
N ALA A 26 -1.31 -18.86 33.52
CA ALA A 26 -1.87 -17.73 32.83
C ALA A 26 -1.61 -17.99 31.34
N THR A 27 -2.58 -18.52 30.62
CA THR A 27 -2.70 -18.30 29.19
C THR A 27 -3.04 -16.83 29.09
N GLU A 28 -2.13 -16.05 28.54
CA GLU A 28 -2.48 -14.72 28.02
C GLU A 28 -3.52 -15.00 26.91
N THR A 29 -4.79 -14.89 27.25
CA THR A 29 -5.84 -14.72 26.26
C THR A 29 -5.56 -13.34 25.65
N SER A 30 -5.01 -13.31 24.46
CA SER A 30 -5.14 -12.18 23.55
C SER A 30 -6.63 -11.81 23.57
N GLU A 31 -6.97 -10.62 24.05
CA GLU A 31 -8.32 -10.09 23.89
C GLU A 31 -8.47 -9.80 22.39
N THR A 32 -9.05 -10.74 21.65
CA THR A 32 -9.52 -10.48 20.30
C THR A 32 -10.61 -9.41 20.41
N SER A 33 -10.47 -8.34 19.63
CA SER A 33 -11.50 -7.30 19.53
C SER A 33 -12.83 -7.95 19.12
N ASP A 34 -13.93 -7.47 19.72
CA ASP A 34 -15.28 -7.97 19.41
C ASP A 34 -15.91 -7.02 18.39
N SER A 35 -15.75 -7.35 17.10
CA SER A 35 -16.36 -6.58 15.98
C SER A 35 -17.89 -6.53 16.04
N GLY A 36 -18.53 -7.31 16.91
CA GLY A 36 -19.98 -7.47 16.97
C GLY A 36 -20.56 -8.26 15.78
N LEU A 37 -19.70 -8.74 14.87
CA LEU A 37 -20.08 -9.56 13.71
C LEU A 37 -20.02 -11.05 14.06
N PRO A 38 -20.69 -11.91 13.27
CA PRO A 38 -20.55 -13.35 13.42
C PRO A 38 -19.09 -13.77 13.21
N ALA A 39 -18.56 -14.61 14.09
CA ALA A 39 -17.26 -15.23 13.87
C ALA A 39 -17.31 -16.16 12.64
N ALA A 40 -16.20 -16.24 11.93
CA ALA A 40 -16.02 -17.21 10.85
C ALA A 40 -16.26 -18.65 11.36
N GLU A 41 -16.82 -19.51 10.52
CA GLU A 41 -17.01 -20.92 10.86
C GLU A 41 -15.62 -21.58 11.01
N ALA A 42 -15.40 -22.27 12.12
CA ALA A 42 -14.12 -22.88 12.42
C ALA A 42 -13.61 -23.78 11.29
N GLY A 43 -12.40 -23.54 10.83
CA GLY A 43 -11.75 -24.23 9.72
C GLY A 43 -12.24 -23.85 8.33
N SER A 44 -13.15 -22.85 8.20
CA SER A 44 -13.55 -22.31 6.89
C SER A 44 -12.41 -21.51 6.23
N ALA A 45 -12.62 -21.10 4.98
CA ALA A 45 -11.68 -20.25 4.25
C ALA A 45 -11.49 -18.89 4.92
N LEU A 46 -12.50 -18.39 5.66
CA LEU A 46 -12.45 -17.10 6.34
C LEU A 46 -11.94 -17.21 7.79
N ASP A 47 -11.75 -18.41 8.36
CA ASP A 47 -11.18 -18.59 9.70
C ASP A 47 -9.65 -18.55 9.64
N LEU A 48 -9.07 -17.43 10.09
CA LEU A 48 -7.62 -17.18 10.10
C LEU A 48 -6.97 -17.53 11.45
N SER A 49 -7.77 -17.79 12.49
CA SER A 49 -7.32 -17.89 13.88
C SER A 49 -6.23 -18.91 14.17
N ASP A 50 -6.22 -20.04 13.42
CA ASP A 50 -5.27 -21.13 13.62
C ASP A 50 -4.03 -21.06 12.69
N VAL A 51 -4.04 -20.16 11.70
CA VAL A 51 -3.03 -20.17 10.61
C VAL A 51 -2.29 -18.84 10.44
N CYS A 52 -2.91 -17.71 10.82
CA CYS A 52 -2.29 -16.39 10.72
C CYS A 52 -1.77 -15.89 12.08
N PRO A 53 -0.89 -14.88 12.09
CA PRO A 53 -0.57 -14.13 13.31
C PRO A 53 -1.84 -13.58 13.97
N ALA A 54 -1.82 -13.39 15.30
CA ALA A 54 -2.96 -12.80 16.02
C ALA A 54 -3.33 -11.41 15.51
N THR A 55 -2.35 -10.67 14.98
CA THR A 55 -2.54 -9.42 14.23
C THR A 55 -1.84 -9.54 12.89
N VAL A 56 -2.58 -9.42 11.81
CA VAL A 56 -2.06 -9.30 10.44
C VAL A 56 -1.66 -7.85 10.21
N VAL A 57 -0.37 -7.58 10.07
CA VAL A 57 0.16 -6.23 9.86
C VAL A 57 0.35 -5.99 8.37
N LEU A 58 -0.33 -4.96 7.84
CA LEU A 58 -0.25 -4.52 6.45
C LEU A 58 0.50 -3.19 6.39
N GLN A 59 1.64 -3.17 5.72
CA GLN A 59 2.48 -1.98 5.55
C GLN A 59 2.26 -1.38 4.17
N GLN A 60 1.79 -0.14 4.12
CA GLN A 60 1.66 0.63 2.88
C GLN A 60 2.97 1.33 2.53
N ASP A 61 3.11 1.80 1.30
CA ASP A 61 4.25 2.58 0.82
C ASP A 61 4.00 4.10 0.92
N TRP A 62 2.74 4.52 1.09
CA TRP A 62 2.34 5.91 1.20
C TRP A 62 1.40 6.17 2.39
N GLU A 63 0.93 7.40 2.52
CA GLU A 63 -0.07 7.86 3.49
C GLU A 63 -1.45 7.22 3.20
N PRO A 64 -2.45 7.35 4.10
CA PRO A 64 -3.78 6.81 3.85
C PRO A 64 -4.41 7.36 2.56
N GLU A 65 -4.72 6.47 1.63
CA GLU A 65 -5.31 6.79 0.33
C GLU A 65 -6.12 5.63 -0.24
N ALA A 66 -6.94 5.92 -1.23
CA ALA A 66 -7.92 4.99 -1.80
C ALA A 66 -7.31 3.89 -2.68
N GLU A 67 -6.09 4.05 -3.16
CA GLU A 67 -5.32 2.99 -3.82
C GLU A 67 -5.10 1.78 -2.92
N HIS A 68 -4.98 2.03 -1.61
CA HIS A 68 -4.89 1.01 -0.57
C HIS A 68 -6.26 0.62 0.05
N GLY A 69 -7.37 1.01 -0.57
CA GLY A 69 -8.72 0.82 -0.06
C GLY A 69 -9.03 -0.60 0.38
N ALA A 70 -8.53 -1.61 -0.35
CA ALA A 70 -8.72 -3.01 0.02
C ALA A 70 -8.13 -3.40 1.38
N MET A 71 -7.04 -2.75 1.82
CA MET A 71 -6.48 -3.01 3.15
C MET A 71 -7.36 -2.41 4.24
N TYR A 72 -7.87 -1.20 4.03
CA TYR A 72 -8.75 -0.51 4.97
C TYR A 72 -10.14 -1.13 5.03
N ALA A 73 -10.65 -1.68 3.93
CA ALA A 73 -11.94 -2.39 3.89
C ALA A 73 -12.00 -3.64 4.77
N LEU A 74 -10.84 -4.17 5.17
CA LEU A 74 -10.75 -5.30 6.11
C LEU A 74 -10.78 -4.88 7.57
N VAL A 75 -10.70 -3.58 7.88
CA VAL A 75 -10.68 -3.07 9.25
C VAL A 75 -12.11 -3.04 9.80
N GLY A 76 -12.38 -3.82 10.83
CA GLY A 76 -13.70 -3.88 11.49
C GLY A 76 -14.08 -2.55 12.17
N SER A 77 -15.36 -2.33 12.38
CA SER A 77 -15.89 -1.09 12.98
C SER A 77 -15.51 -0.88 14.47
N ASP A 78 -14.86 -1.85 15.08
CA ASP A 78 -14.30 -1.81 16.43
C ASP A 78 -12.87 -1.24 16.49
N TYR A 79 -12.41 -0.64 15.38
CA TYR A 79 -11.04 -0.15 15.25
C TYR A 79 -10.65 0.90 16.29
N THR A 80 -9.36 0.99 16.49
CA THR A 80 -8.69 2.04 17.27
C THR A 80 -7.60 2.69 16.45
N ILE A 81 -7.48 4.02 16.56
CA ILE A 81 -6.45 4.82 15.91
C ILE A 81 -5.36 5.12 16.95
N ASP A 82 -4.13 4.79 16.62
CA ASP A 82 -2.94 5.24 17.35
C ASP A 82 -2.34 6.44 16.61
N GLU A 83 -2.69 7.65 17.05
CA GLU A 83 -2.22 8.91 16.45
C GLU A 83 -0.69 9.12 16.61
N GLU A 84 -0.05 8.54 17.64
CA GLU A 84 1.40 8.64 17.84
C GLU A 84 2.16 7.65 16.94
N GLY A 85 1.60 6.46 16.75
CA GLY A 85 2.16 5.41 15.88
C GLY A 85 1.70 5.50 14.44
N ASN A 86 0.75 6.39 14.12
CA ASN A 86 0.10 6.50 12.80
C ASN A 86 -0.41 5.14 12.31
N THR A 87 -1.18 4.43 13.15
CA THR A 87 -1.71 3.11 12.78
C THR A 87 -3.19 2.98 13.13
N VAL A 88 -3.90 2.18 12.36
CA VAL A 88 -5.26 1.74 12.71
C VAL A 88 -5.25 0.23 12.94
N THR A 89 -5.93 -0.21 14.00
CA THR A 89 -6.04 -1.64 14.34
C THR A 89 -7.48 -1.97 14.72
N GLY A 90 -8.02 -3.04 14.18
CA GLY A 90 -9.36 -3.56 14.48
C GLY A 90 -9.45 -5.05 14.15
N SER A 91 -10.59 -5.68 14.42
CA SER A 91 -10.85 -7.04 13.95
C SER A 91 -10.66 -7.10 12.42
N LEU A 92 -10.02 -8.16 11.93
CA LEU A 92 -9.99 -8.42 10.49
C LEU A 92 -11.36 -8.98 10.08
N VAL A 93 -12.10 -8.18 9.31
CA VAL A 93 -13.44 -8.51 8.83
C VAL A 93 -13.41 -8.78 7.34
N ALA A 94 -13.94 -9.90 6.91
CA ALA A 94 -14.05 -10.26 5.50
C ALA A 94 -15.43 -10.83 5.20
N GLN A 95 -16.08 -10.36 4.14
CA GLN A 95 -17.40 -10.83 3.69
C GLN A 95 -18.46 -10.83 4.83
N GLY A 96 -18.36 -9.84 5.73
CA GLY A 96 -19.31 -9.65 6.83
C GLY A 96 -19.14 -10.58 8.03
N VAL A 97 -18.00 -11.26 8.15
CA VAL A 97 -17.64 -12.08 9.33
C VAL A 97 -16.31 -11.66 9.92
N ASP A 98 -16.16 -11.85 11.22
CA ASP A 98 -14.91 -11.71 11.97
C ASP A 98 -14.05 -12.97 11.72
N THR A 99 -12.84 -12.79 11.22
CA THR A 99 -11.94 -13.87 10.84
C THR A 99 -11.17 -14.50 12.00
N GLY A 100 -11.34 -13.96 13.21
CA GLY A 100 -10.70 -14.44 14.44
C GLY A 100 -9.27 -13.94 14.65
N VAL A 101 -8.81 -12.94 13.87
CA VAL A 101 -7.54 -12.23 14.06
C VAL A 101 -7.77 -10.73 13.88
N ASP A 102 -6.84 -9.91 14.36
CA ASP A 102 -6.86 -8.48 14.11
C ASP A 102 -6.13 -8.14 12.80
N VAL A 103 -6.45 -6.97 12.21
CA VAL A 103 -5.66 -6.33 11.18
C VAL A 103 -5.12 -5.01 11.69
N GLN A 104 -3.86 -4.70 11.38
CA GLN A 104 -3.26 -3.39 11.58
C GLN A 104 -2.77 -2.86 10.26
N VAL A 105 -3.24 -1.67 9.86
CA VAL A 105 -2.75 -0.98 8.66
C VAL A 105 -1.82 0.15 9.07
N ARG A 106 -0.65 0.21 8.46
CA ARG A 106 0.40 1.21 8.70
C ARG A 106 0.68 1.97 7.42
N PRO A 107 0.69 3.31 7.43
CA PRO A 107 1.09 4.11 6.29
C PRO A 107 2.59 3.98 6.01
N GLY A 108 3.02 4.53 4.88
CA GLY A 108 4.42 4.64 4.49
C GLY A 108 4.85 6.10 4.33
N GLY A 109 5.62 6.37 3.26
CA GLY A 109 5.98 7.72 2.83
C GLY A 109 6.63 8.58 3.90
N PRO A 110 6.16 9.82 4.09
CA PRO A 110 6.71 10.76 5.06
C PRO A 110 6.78 10.23 6.49
N THR A 111 5.78 9.45 6.93
CA THR A 111 5.70 8.84 8.26
C THR A 111 6.97 8.02 8.58
N TYR A 112 7.52 7.32 7.62
CA TYR A 112 8.75 6.54 7.78
C TYR A 112 9.96 7.15 7.06
N SER A 113 9.96 8.48 6.85
CA SER A 113 11.07 9.21 6.22
C SER A 113 11.41 8.65 4.83
N TYR A 114 10.41 8.25 4.08
CA TYR A 114 10.51 7.69 2.72
C TYR A 114 11.36 6.41 2.63
N GLN A 115 11.42 5.63 3.71
CA GLN A 115 12.04 4.30 3.64
C GLN A 115 11.17 3.39 2.79
N SER A 116 11.80 2.55 1.95
CA SER A 116 11.08 1.56 1.15
C SER A 116 10.39 0.53 2.05
N VAL A 117 9.26 0.00 1.59
CA VAL A 117 8.50 -1.01 2.33
C VAL A 117 9.34 -2.27 2.56
N SER A 118 10.16 -2.70 1.59
CA SER A 118 11.11 -3.79 1.79
C SER A 118 12.05 -3.53 2.96
N THR A 119 12.57 -2.30 3.09
CA THR A 119 13.41 -1.94 4.25
C THR A 119 12.62 -2.03 5.57
N LEU A 120 11.40 -1.50 5.61
CA LEU A 120 10.55 -1.58 6.81
C LEU A 120 10.28 -3.04 7.21
N MET A 121 9.96 -3.91 6.25
CA MET A 121 9.73 -5.33 6.47
C MET A 121 10.96 -6.06 7.05
N TYR A 122 12.17 -5.65 6.67
CA TYR A 122 13.41 -6.22 7.21
C TYR A 122 13.84 -5.61 8.54
N LEU A 123 13.28 -4.46 8.92
CA LEU A 123 13.49 -3.83 10.22
C LEU A 123 12.49 -4.27 11.28
N ASP A 124 11.27 -4.65 10.86
CA ASP A 124 10.18 -5.06 11.75
C ASP A 124 9.57 -6.39 11.30
N ASP A 125 9.90 -7.46 12.01
CA ASP A 125 9.44 -8.82 11.75
C ASP A 125 7.92 -9.00 11.96
N SER A 126 7.23 -8.02 12.54
CA SER A 126 5.77 -8.08 12.73
C SER A 126 4.98 -7.79 11.45
N ILE A 127 5.59 -7.16 10.43
CA ILE A 127 4.92 -6.89 9.16
C ILE A 127 4.66 -8.20 8.44
N THR A 128 3.37 -8.48 8.20
CA THR A 128 2.92 -9.71 7.52
C THR A 128 2.99 -9.56 6.02
N LEU A 129 2.43 -8.47 5.48
CA LEU A 129 2.44 -8.11 4.07
C LEU A 129 2.85 -6.65 3.90
N GLY A 130 3.59 -6.35 2.86
CA GLY A 130 3.95 -4.98 2.48
C GLY A 130 3.59 -4.68 1.02
N ALA A 131 3.17 -3.45 0.75
CA ALA A 131 2.94 -2.94 -0.60
C ALA A 131 4.29 -2.57 -1.24
N VAL A 132 4.82 -3.43 -2.11
CA VAL A 132 6.16 -3.29 -2.70
C VAL A 132 6.06 -3.20 -4.21
N ASN A 133 6.29 -2.02 -4.78
CA ASN A 133 6.35 -1.85 -6.24
C ASN A 133 7.37 -2.81 -6.87
N THR A 134 7.07 -3.38 -8.05
CA THR A 134 7.95 -4.40 -8.65
C THR A 134 9.33 -3.87 -9.05
N ASP A 135 9.46 -2.61 -9.45
CA ASP A 135 10.76 -1.96 -9.69
C ASP A 135 11.57 -1.77 -8.40
N GLN A 136 10.89 -1.48 -7.27
CA GLN A 136 11.52 -1.43 -5.94
C GLN A 136 11.94 -2.83 -5.46
N ALA A 137 11.13 -3.86 -5.72
CA ALA A 137 11.51 -5.25 -5.43
C ALA A 137 12.78 -5.66 -6.18
N ILE A 138 12.91 -5.25 -7.46
CA ILE A 138 14.12 -5.44 -8.27
C ILE A 138 15.30 -4.69 -7.64
N SER A 139 15.12 -3.41 -7.30
CA SER A 139 16.20 -2.58 -6.73
C SER A 139 16.74 -3.10 -5.40
N SER A 140 15.88 -3.73 -4.58
CA SER A 140 16.22 -4.28 -3.26
C SER A 140 16.52 -5.78 -3.25
N TYR A 141 16.47 -6.44 -4.42
CA TYR A 141 16.54 -7.90 -4.56
C TYR A 141 17.72 -8.55 -3.84
N ALA A 142 18.91 -7.95 -3.92
CA ALA A 142 20.11 -8.55 -3.34
C ALA A 142 20.15 -8.53 -1.80
N ASP A 143 19.59 -7.49 -1.19
CA ASP A 143 19.74 -7.24 0.25
C ASP A 143 18.44 -7.47 1.03
N GLN A 144 17.28 -7.24 0.41
CA GLN A 144 15.96 -7.26 1.05
C GLN A 144 14.92 -7.90 0.11
N PRO A 145 15.11 -9.16 -0.32
CA PRO A 145 14.23 -9.81 -1.29
C PRO A 145 12.82 -9.99 -0.74
N THR A 146 11.83 -9.61 -1.55
CA THR A 146 10.40 -9.80 -1.28
C THR A 146 9.76 -10.60 -2.39
N ILE A 147 8.69 -11.33 -2.07
CA ILE A 147 7.91 -12.12 -3.03
C ILE A 147 6.48 -11.61 -3.02
N ALA A 148 6.04 -11.05 -4.13
CA ALA A 148 4.67 -10.59 -4.31
C ALA A 148 3.70 -11.79 -4.38
N VAL A 149 2.58 -11.69 -3.67
CA VAL A 149 1.60 -12.78 -3.54
C VAL A 149 0.23 -12.45 -4.16
N THR A 150 -0.08 -11.17 -4.34
CA THR A 150 -1.26 -10.68 -5.09
C THR A 150 -1.09 -9.22 -5.44
N SER A 151 -1.69 -8.79 -6.55
CA SER A 151 -1.76 -7.38 -6.95
C SER A 151 -3.16 -6.84 -6.73
N GLN A 152 -3.27 -5.65 -6.11
CA GLN A 152 -4.56 -4.96 -5.93
C GLN A 152 -4.88 -4.03 -7.08
N LEU A 153 -3.86 -3.45 -7.71
CA LEU A 153 -3.95 -2.72 -8.96
C LEU A 153 -3.21 -3.48 -10.06
N THR A 154 -3.86 -3.66 -11.20
CA THR A 154 -3.23 -4.32 -12.34
C THR A 154 -2.27 -3.40 -13.06
N TYR A 155 -2.63 -2.12 -13.21
CA TYR A 155 -1.79 -1.11 -13.85
C TYR A 155 -1.52 0.06 -12.92
N SER A 156 -0.32 0.65 -13.09
CA SER A 156 0.11 1.80 -12.29
C SER A 156 -0.72 3.04 -12.63
N PRO A 157 -1.27 3.74 -11.63
CA PRO A 157 -1.94 5.01 -11.82
C PRO A 157 -0.99 6.17 -12.13
N GLN A 158 0.32 5.95 -12.14
CA GLN A 158 1.29 7.01 -12.38
C GLN A 158 1.14 7.62 -13.76
N ILE A 159 1.15 8.95 -13.82
CA ILE A 159 1.00 9.76 -15.02
C ILE A 159 2.14 10.77 -15.17
N LEU A 160 2.25 11.29 -16.38
CA LEU A 160 2.77 12.64 -16.59
C LEU A 160 1.62 13.51 -17.10
N MET A 161 1.41 14.64 -16.43
CA MET A 161 0.34 15.59 -16.73
C MET A 161 0.88 16.91 -17.24
N TRP A 162 0.07 17.61 -18.04
CA TRP A 162 0.39 18.92 -18.64
C TRP A 162 -0.83 19.83 -18.69
N ASP A 163 -0.56 21.11 -18.88
CA ASP A 163 -1.59 22.12 -19.09
C ASP A 163 -2.11 22.10 -20.55
N PRO A 164 -3.38 21.76 -20.81
CA PRO A 164 -3.94 21.76 -22.15
C PRO A 164 -4.00 23.16 -22.81
N ASP A 165 -3.98 24.24 -22.03
CA ASP A 165 -3.90 25.59 -22.59
C ASP A 165 -2.49 25.92 -23.08
N THR A 166 -1.47 25.37 -22.46
CA THR A 166 -0.06 25.54 -22.86
C THR A 166 0.31 24.61 -24.03
N TYR A 167 -0.23 23.39 -24.03
CA TYR A 167 0.04 22.37 -25.06
C TYR A 167 -1.25 21.89 -25.75
N PRO A 168 -1.96 22.78 -26.47
CA PRO A 168 -3.31 22.51 -26.97
C PRO A 168 -3.40 21.43 -28.06
N ASP A 169 -2.29 21.10 -28.70
CA ASP A 169 -2.22 20.11 -29.76
C ASP A 169 -1.59 18.77 -29.28
N ALA A 170 -1.07 18.73 -28.03
CA ALA A 170 -0.46 17.54 -27.47
C ALA A 170 -1.53 16.54 -27.03
N THR A 171 -1.30 15.27 -27.32
CA THR A 171 -2.14 14.15 -26.90
C THR A 171 -1.34 13.05 -26.22
N THR A 172 -0.02 13.17 -26.22
CA THR A 172 0.90 12.21 -25.61
C THR A 172 2.05 12.93 -24.90
N ILE A 173 2.67 12.22 -23.97
CA ILE A 173 3.92 12.65 -23.32
C ILE A 173 4.99 13.02 -24.36
N ALA A 174 5.11 12.23 -25.43
CA ALA A 174 6.06 12.48 -26.50
C ALA A 174 5.80 13.81 -27.22
N ASP A 175 4.55 14.21 -27.42
CA ASP A 175 4.20 15.49 -28.04
C ASP A 175 4.69 16.66 -27.17
N VAL A 176 4.43 16.60 -25.87
CA VAL A 176 4.83 17.64 -24.90
C VAL A 176 6.36 17.74 -24.79
N ILE A 177 7.06 16.59 -24.76
CA ILE A 177 8.53 16.55 -24.78
C ILE A 177 9.09 17.15 -26.07
N ALA A 178 8.48 16.87 -27.24
CA ALA A 178 8.90 17.42 -28.52
C ALA A 178 8.75 18.95 -28.59
N GLU A 179 7.83 19.55 -27.85
CA GLU A 179 7.68 20.99 -27.69
C GLU A 179 8.69 21.61 -26.71
N GLY A 180 9.50 20.78 -26.05
CA GLY A 180 10.62 21.18 -25.20
C GLY A 180 10.28 21.40 -23.74
N ALA A 181 9.21 20.79 -23.22
CA ALA A 181 8.87 20.79 -21.82
C ALA A 181 10.02 20.29 -20.93
N THR A 182 10.06 20.75 -19.70
CA THR A 182 10.88 20.15 -18.64
C THR A 182 10.04 19.14 -17.88
N VAL A 183 10.54 17.91 -17.77
CA VAL A 183 9.90 16.82 -17.05
C VAL A 183 10.26 16.93 -15.57
N LEU A 184 9.25 17.01 -14.71
CA LEU A 184 9.38 17.14 -13.27
C LEU A 184 8.91 15.84 -12.59
N THR A 185 9.84 15.12 -11.94
CA THR A 185 9.58 13.82 -11.29
C THR A 185 10.18 13.75 -9.89
N SER A 186 9.75 12.78 -9.09
CA SER A 186 10.26 12.54 -7.72
C SER A 186 11.50 11.64 -7.67
N GLY A 187 12.04 11.19 -8.82
CA GLY A 187 13.19 10.29 -8.89
C GLY A 187 13.69 10.12 -10.32
N ASP A 188 14.75 9.36 -10.48
CA ASP A 188 15.50 9.24 -11.74
C ASP A 188 15.00 8.12 -12.66
N ILE A 189 14.15 7.19 -12.18
CA ILE A 189 13.74 6.01 -12.94
C ILE A 189 12.84 6.39 -14.14
N VAL A 190 11.85 7.27 -13.90
CA VAL A 190 10.94 7.74 -14.95
C VAL A 190 11.68 8.54 -16.03
N PRO A 191 12.52 9.55 -15.68
CA PRO A 191 13.35 10.21 -16.69
C PRO A 191 14.22 9.26 -17.50
N ALA A 192 14.89 8.28 -16.87
CA ALA A 192 15.73 7.31 -17.57
C ALA A 192 14.92 6.48 -18.57
N LEU A 193 13.71 6.04 -18.18
CA LEU A 193 12.79 5.36 -19.09
C LEU A 193 12.37 6.26 -20.26
N LEU A 194 12.07 7.54 -20.01
CA LEU A 194 11.69 8.50 -21.06
C LEU A 194 12.83 8.81 -22.04
N GLU A 195 14.09 8.81 -21.57
CA GLU A 195 15.25 8.95 -22.43
C GLU A 195 15.30 7.80 -23.46
N GLU A 196 15.01 6.58 -23.04
CA GLU A 196 15.03 5.40 -23.91
C GLU A 196 13.80 5.28 -24.81
N THR A 197 12.60 5.59 -24.27
CA THR A 197 11.34 5.30 -24.98
C THR A 197 10.86 6.44 -25.86
N VAL A 198 11.00 7.70 -25.42
CA VAL A 198 10.50 8.88 -26.13
C VAL A 198 11.59 9.91 -26.47
N GLY A 199 12.85 9.66 -26.09
CA GLY A 199 13.99 10.49 -26.45
C GLY A 199 14.06 11.80 -25.66
N LEU A 200 13.72 11.78 -24.38
CA LEU A 200 13.88 12.92 -23.47
C LEU A 200 15.36 13.38 -23.47
N ASP A 201 15.60 14.68 -23.65
CA ASP A 201 16.92 15.26 -23.40
C ASP A 201 17.18 15.28 -21.88
N PRO A 202 18.26 14.64 -21.37
CA PRO A 202 18.59 14.65 -19.94
C PRO A 202 18.67 16.05 -19.32
N ALA A 203 19.01 17.08 -20.13
CA ALA A 203 19.01 18.47 -19.67
C ALA A 203 17.61 19.03 -19.39
N LYS A 204 16.57 18.32 -19.77
CA LYS A 204 15.15 18.64 -19.55
C LYS A 204 14.52 17.82 -18.42
N SER A 205 15.30 17.04 -17.70
CA SER A 205 14.88 16.32 -16.51
C SER A 205 15.13 17.14 -15.25
N ASP A 206 14.13 17.22 -14.38
CA ASP A 206 14.20 17.78 -13.02
C ASP A 206 13.58 16.79 -12.05
N THR A 207 14.40 16.18 -11.21
CA THR A 207 13.98 15.10 -10.28
C THR A 207 13.66 15.62 -8.89
N SER A 208 13.36 16.91 -8.76
CA SER A 208 13.08 17.56 -7.48
C SER A 208 11.59 17.80 -7.21
N TYR A 209 10.69 16.97 -7.78
CA TYR A 209 9.27 17.02 -7.45
C TYR A 209 9.07 16.64 -5.97
N ASP A 210 8.34 17.46 -5.26
CA ASP A 210 8.09 17.37 -3.82
C ASP A 210 6.64 17.05 -3.47
N SER A 211 5.90 16.48 -4.43
CA SER A 211 4.47 16.13 -4.29
C SER A 211 3.57 17.32 -3.98
N THR A 212 3.98 18.54 -4.41
CA THR A 212 3.15 19.75 -4.28
C THR A 212 2.77 20.35 -5.63
N SER A 213 1.61 21.00 -5.70
CA SER A 213 1.12 21.68 -6.91
C SER A 213 1.84 22.99 -7.24
N ALA A 214 2.60 23.53 -6.28
CA ALA A 214 3.10 24.91 -6.35
C ALA A 214 3.96 25.20 -7.58
N ARG A 215 4.79 24.25 -8.01
CA ARG A 215 5.68 24.42 -9.16
C ARG A 215 4.92 24.43 -10.48
N PHE A 216 4.01 23.48 -10.66
CA PHE A 216 3.21 23.36 -11.87
C PHE A 216 2.26 24.55 -12.03
N VAL A 217 1.61 24.99 -10.95
CA VAL A 217 0.77 26.21 -10.95
C VAL A 217 1.58 27.45 -11.30
N ALA A 218 2.83 27.56 -10.84
CA ALA A 218 3.70 28.69 -11.14
C ALA A 218 4.30 28.63 -12.56
N ASP A 219 4.50 27.44 -13.11
CA ASP A 219 5.06 27.23 -14.45
C ASP A 219 4.29 26.12 -15.19
N PRO A 220 3.21 26.48 -15.90
CA PRO A 220 2.39 25.54 -16.67
C PRO A 220 3.11 24.89 -17.87
N SER A 221 4.35 25.26 -18.15
CA SER A 221 5.16 24.63 -19.22
C SER A 221 5.87 23.36 -18.76
N LEU A 222 5.70 22.97 -17.50
CA LEU A 222 6.21 21.71 -16.97
C LEU A 222 5.36 20.52 -17.44
N LEU A 223 6.01 19.37 -17.57
CA LEU A 223 5.39 18.05 -17.69
C LEU A 223 5.63 17.35 -16.34
N GLN A 224 4.59 17.28 -15.48
CA GLN A 224 4.74 16.89 -14.08
C GLN A 224 4.23 15.48 -13.81
N GLN A 225 4.99 14.72 -13.03
CA GLN A 225 4.54 13.43 -12.47
C GLN A 225 3.35 13.64 -11.52
N GLY A 226 2.46 12.66 -11.50
CA GLY A 226 1.32 12.58 -10.61
C GLY A 226 0.65 11.21 -10.72
N PHE A 227 -0.59 11.12 -10.25
CA PHE A 227 -1.40 9.91 -10.25
C PHE A 227 -2.76 10.20 -10.88
N ALA A 228 -3.21 9.36 -11.83
CA ALA A 228 -4.51 9.49 -12.48
C ALA A 228 -5.67 9.50 -11.48
N THR A 229 -5.48 8.85 -10.36
CA THR A 229 -6.41 8.69 -9.25
C THR A 229 -6.50 9.90 -8.32
N ALA A 230 -5.65 10.92 -8.46
CA ALA A 230 -5.61 12.06 -7.56
C ALA A 230 -5.50 13.41 -8.27
N GLU A 231 -4.36 13.70 -8.94
CA GLU A 231 -4.05 15.02 -9.48
C GLU A 231 -5.12 15.60 -10.41
N PRO A 232 -5.75 14.87 -11.35
CA PRO A 232 -6.75 15.48 -12.23
C PRO A 232 -7.92 16.10 -11.44
N TYR A 233 -8.37 15.40 -10.39
CA TYR A 233 -9.43 15.92 -9.51
C TYR A 233 -8.95 17.11 -8.67
N ILE A 234 -7.77 16.98 -8.04
CA ILE A 234 -7.20 18.00 -7.15
C ILE A 234 -7.00 19.30 -7.91
N TYR A 235 -6.41 19.27 -9.10
CA TYR A 235 -6.15 20.46 -9.89
C TYR A 235 -7.45 21.13 -10.37
N GLU A 236 -8.45 20.36 -10.77
CA GLU A 236 -9.72 20.90 -11.24
C GLU A 236 -10.59 21.45 -10.11
N ASN A 237 -10.55 20.85 -8.89
CA ASN A 237 -11.56 21.12 -7.87
C ASN A 237 -11.00 21.73 -6.57
N GLU A 238 -9.73 21.53 -6.23
CA GLU A 238 -9.19 21.90 -4.92
C GLU A 238 -8.10 22.96 -4.96
N ILE A 239 -7.42 23.15 -6.10
CA ILE A 239 -6.39 24.19 -6.26
C ILE A 239 -7.02 25.45 -6.87
N ALA A 240 -7.43 26.37 -5.99
CA ALA A 240 -8.12 27.61 -6.39
C ALA A 240 -7.32 28.52 -7.37
N GLU A 241 -5.99 28.41 -7.36
CA GLU A 241 -5.09 29.13 -8.27
C GLU A 241 -5.04 28.50 -9.67
N TRP A 242 -5.54 27.26 -9.81
CA TRP A 242 -5.58 26.52 -11.08
C TRP A 242 -7.01 26.40 -11.63
N ASP A 243 -7.93 25.76 -10.90
CA ASP A 243 -9.38 25.69 -11.13
C ASP A 243 -9.76 25.30 -12.58
N LYS A 244 -9.05 24.31 -13.15
CA LYS A 244 -9.29 23.77 -14.49
C LYS A 244 -8.70 22.35 -14.64
N PRO A 245 -9.15 21.55 -15.64
CA PRO A 245 -8.57 20.24 -15.87
C PRO A 245 -7.10 20.30 -16.29
N VAL A 246 -6.41 19.21 -16.10
CA VAL A 246 -5.12 18.88 -16.70
C VAL A 246 -5.31 17.74 -17.69
N ASP A 247 -4.50 17.69 -18.76
CA ASP A 247 -4.37 16.50 -19.60
C ASP A 247 -3.22 15.63 -19.10
N TYR A 248 -3.30 14.33 -19.34
CA TYR A 248 -2.26 13.38 -18.90
C TYR A 248 -2.18 12.14 -19.79
N GLN A 249 -1.13 11.37 -19.59
CA GLN A 249 -0.97 10.02 -20.12
C GLN A 249 -0.39 9.12 -19.02
N LEU A 250 -0.88 7.88 -18.96
CA LEU A 250 -0.32 6.87 -18.06
C LEU A 250 1.13 6.54 -18.44
N LEU A 251 1.98 6.38 -17.46
CA LEU A 251 3.37 5.93 -17.68
C LEU A 251 3.44 4.48 -18.18
N SER A 252 2.43 3.66 -17.86
CA SER A 252 2.30 2.30 -18.38
C SER A 252 2.20 2.26 -19.91
N ASP A 253 1.57 3.27 -20.53
CA ASP A 253 1.46 3.37 -22.00
C ASP A 253 2.81 3.55 -22.70
N ILE A 254 3.83 3.95 -21.99
CA ILE A 254 5.16 4.22 -22.51
C ILE A 254 6.25 3.31 -21.94
N GLY A 255 5.85 2.20 -21.31
CA GLY A 255 6.76 1.15 -20.86
C GLY A 255 7.01 1.09 -19.35
N TYR A 256 6.44 2.01 -18.55
CA TYR A 256 6.46 1.87 -17.09
C TYR A 256 5.40 0.87 -16.64
N ASN A 257 5.54 -0.38 -17.10
CA ASN A 257 4.50 -1.41 -16.98
C ASN A 257 4.67 -2.25 -15.71
N ILE A 258 4.95 -1.60 -14.57
CA ILE A 258 5.08 -2.28 -13.27
C ILE A 258 3.74 -2.78 -12.75
N TYR A 259 3.76 -3.78 -11.86
CA TYR A 259 2.68 -3.97 -10.89
C TYR A 259 2.92 -2.96 -9.76
N PRO A 260 1.98 -2.01 -9.56
CA PRO A 260 2.11 -1.05 -8.48
C PRO A 260 1.67 -1.70 -7.18
N GLU A 261 2.45 -1.51 -6.14
CA GLU A 261 2.11 -1.83 -4.75
C GLU A 261 1.54 -3.25 -4.51
N PRO A 262 1.99 -4.30 -5.26
CA PRO A 262 1.53 -5.64 -4.97
C PRO A 262 1.88 -5.99 -3.52
N LEU A 263 0.99 -6.75 -2.89
CA LEU A 263 1.23 -7.26 -1.55
C LEU A 263 2.30 -8.34 -1.59
N ALA A 264 3.35 -8.12 -0.84
CA ALA A 264 4.50 -9.00 -0.80
C ALA A 264 4.84 -9.45 0.62
N VAL A 265 5.47 -10.60 0.72
CA VAL A 265 6.11 -11.11 1.94
C VAL A 265 7.62 -11.00 1.82
N ARG A 266 8.34 -10.98 2.93
CA ARG A 266 9.78 -11.23 2.92
C ARG A 266 10.05 -12.63 2.37
N ALA A 267 11.03 -12.77 1.49
CA ALA A 267 11.33 -14.06 0.87
C ALA A 267 11.67 -15.18 1.90
N ASP A 268 12.33 -14.81 3.00
CA ASP A 268 12.67 -15.76 4.08
C ASP A 268 11.50 -16.13 5.00
N LYS A 269 10.34 -15.47 4.84
CA LYS A 269 9.12 -15.73 5.61
C LYS A 269 8.03 -16.48 4.83
N LEU A 270 8.19 -16.65 3.52
CA LEU A 270 7.18 -17.25 2.65
C LEU A 270 6.73 -18.62 3.15
N GLU A 271 7.69 -19.54 3.48
CA GLU A 271 7.39 -20.88 3.95
C GLU A 271 6.64 -20.88 5.30
N GLU A 272 7.04 -19.98 6.22
CA GLU A 272 6.40 -19.83 7.53
C GLU A 272 4.95 -19.33 7.40
N LEU A 273 4.72 -18.37 6.48
CA LEU A 273 3.42 -17.72 6.27
C LEU A 273 2.50 -18.50 5.31
N THR A 274 2.99 -19.51 4.61
CA THR A 274 2.20 -20.30 3.62
C THR A 274 0.79 -20.66 4.12
N PRO A 275 0.60 -21.23 5.33
CA PRO A 275 -0.75 -21.60 5.80
C PRO A 275 -1.69 -20.39 6.00
N CYS A 276 -1.13 -19.22 6.32
CA CYS A 276 -1.89 -17.97 6.41
C CYS A 276 -2.21 -17.44 5.00
N LEU A 277 -1.23 -17.41 4.10
CA LEU A 277 -1.38 -16.89 2.75
C LEU A 277 -2.41 -17.66 1.91
N GLU A 278 -2.51 -18.98 2.08
CA GLU A 278 -3.53 -19.81 1.42
C GLU A 278 -4.97 -19.33 1.67
N LYS A 279 -5.20 -18.61 2.81
CA LYS A 279 -6.50 -18.05 3.14
C LYS A 279 -6.54 -16.52 2.99
N LEU A 280 -5.47 -15.83 3.38
CA LEU A 280 -5.42 -14.37 3.39
C LEU A 280 -5.40 -13.78 1.97
N VAL A 281 -4.69 -14.40 1.02
CA VAL A 281 -4.59 -13.89 -0.35
C VAL A 281 -5.96 -13.87 -1.06
N PRO A 282 -6.79 -14.93 -1.04
CA PRO A 282 -8.16 -14.86 -1.56
C PRO A 282 -9.04 -13.80 -0.85
N ILE A 283 -8.83 -13.58 0.45
CA ILE A 283 -9.52 -12.50 1.17
C ILE A 283 -9.09 -11.13 0.63
N MET A 284 -7.80 -10.92 0.39
CA MET A 284 -7.29 -9.66 -0.18
C MET A 284 -7.80 -9.42 -1.60
N GLN A 285 -7.85 -10.47 -2.46
CA GLN A 285 -8.44 -10.37 -3.80
C GLN A 285 -9.91 -9.93 -3.72
N GLN A 286 -10.70 -10.57 -2.87
CA GLN A 286 -12.12 -10.24 -2.70
C GLN A 286 -12.33 -8.85 -2.09
N SER A 287 -11.47 -8.45 -1.16
CA SER A 287 -11.56 -7.15 -0.49
C SER A 287 -11.41 -5.98 -1.46
N GLN A 288 -10.55 -6.08 -2.48
CA GLN A 288 -10.43 -5.04 -3.51
C GLN A 288 -11.74 -4.92 -4.31
N ILE A 289 -12.34 -6.05 -4.66
CA ILE A 289 -13.61 -6.07 -5.39
C ILE A 289 -14.74 -5.48 -4.53
N ASP A 290 -14.80 -5.88 -3.26
CA ASP A 290 -15.82 -5.39 -2.32
C ASP A 290 -15.66 -3.88 -2.10
N TYR A 291 -14.44 -3.39 -1.92
CA TYR A 291 -14.13 -1.97 -1.79
C TYR A 291 -14.56 -1.16 -3.02
N LEU A 292 -14.20 -1.59 -4.22
CA LEU A 292 -14.54 -0.86 -5.45
C LEU A 292 -16.05 -0.89 -5.76
N ASN A 293 -16.77 -1.90 -5.27
CA ASN A 293 -18.22 -1.97 -5.40
C ASN A 293 -18.96 -1.03 -4.43
N ASP A 294 -18.43 -0.80 -3.23
CA ASP A 294 -18.98 0.12 -2.23
C ASP A 294 -17.85 0.76 -1.41
N PRO A 295 -17.21 1.82 -1.90
CA PRO A 295 -16.05 2.43 -1.24
C PRO A 295 -16.43 3.35 -0.07
N THR A 296 -17.72 3.65 0.15
CA THR A 296 -18.17 4.77 0.98
C THR A 296 -17.63 4.71 2.42
N GLU A 297 -17.88 3.63 3.15
CA GLU A 297 -17.44 3.50 4.54
C GLU A 297 -15.90 3.45 4.65
N THR A 298 -15.25 2.81 3.69
CA THR A 298 -13.79 2.73 3.64
C THR A 298 -13.16 4.08 3.34
N ASN A 299 -13.71 4.85 2.40
CA ASN A 299 -13.25 6.21 2.11
C ASN A 299 -13.41 7.14 3.30
N GLU A 300 -14.52 7.05 4.05
CA GLU A 300 -14.71 7.79 5.31
C GLU A 300 -13.60 7.47 6.32
N LEU A 301 -13.24 6.20 6.49
CA LEU A 301 -12.12 5.79 7.35
C LEU A 301 -10.78 6.34 6.86
N ILE A 302 -10.48 6.23 5.56
CA ILE A 302 -9.22 6.74 4.98
C ILE A 302 -9.07 8.25 5.25
N VAL A 303 -10.13 9.04 5.04
CA VAL A 303 -10.14 10.48 5.31
C VAL A 303 -9.96 10.77 6.81
N GLU A 304 -10.65 10.03 7.69
CA GLU A 304 -10.47 10.12 9.14
C GLU A 304 -9.02 9.87 9.55
N LEU A 305 -8.37 8.85 8.98
CA LEU A 305 -6.97 8.52 9.27
C LEU A 305 -6.00 9.59 8.77
N ALA A 306 -6.21 10.13 7.55
CA ALA A 306 -5.40 11.21 7.01
C ALA A 306 -5.47 12.46 7.93
N GLU A 307 -6.64 12.77 8.49
CA GLU A 307 -6.80 13.85 9.46
C GLU A 307 -6.17 13.53 10.83
N ALA A 308 -6.37 12.30 11.33
CA ALA A 308 -5.95 11.89 12.67
C ALA A 308 -4.42 11.82 12.80
N TYR A 309 -3.71 11.40 11.75
CA TYR A 309 -2.25 11.24 11.78
C TYR A 309 -1.48 12.57 11.74
N ASP A 310 -2.12 13.68 11.32
CA ASP A 310 -1.55 15.05 11.30
C ASP A 310 -0.12 15.13 10.71
N THR A 311 0.15 14.30 9.69
CA THR A 311 1.45 14.24 8.99
C THR A 311 1.65 15.41 8.02
N GLY A 312 0.59 16.18 7.76
CA GLY A 312 0.52 17.21 6.72
C GLY A 312 -0.04 16.68 5.41
N TRP A 313 -0.31 15.39 5.30
CA TRP A 313 -1.07 14.80 4.19
C TRP A 313 -2.52 15.29 4.23
N VAL A 314 -3.03 15.76 3.10
CA VAL A 314 -4.41 16.22 2.95
C VAL A 314 -5.09 15.33 1.93
N TYR A 315 -6.12 14.62 2.36
CA TYR A 315 -6.88 13.71 1.50
C TYR A 315 -8.37 13.93 1.74
N SER A 316 -9.08 14.43 0.73
CA SER A 316 -10.50 14.79 0.85
C SER A 316 -11.41 13.63 0.46
N GLU A 317 -12.68 13.67 0.92
CA GLU A 317 -13.72 12.74 0.45
C GLU A 317 -13.83 12.76 -1.09
N GLY A 318 -13.69 13.94 -1.72
CA GLY A 318 -13.78 14.09 -3.16
C GLY A 318 -12.63 13.38 -3.90
N VAL A 319 -11.41 13.46 -3.38
CA VAL A 319 -10.26 12.71 -3.93
C VAL A 319 -10.45 11.21 -3.74
N ALA A 320 -10.88 10.77 -2.55
CA ALA A 320 -11.13 9.36 -2.26
C ALA A 320 -12.17 8.74 -3.21
N ASP A 321 -13.30 9.42 -3.40
CA ASP A 321 -14.35 8.98 -4.31
C ASP A 321 -13.90 8.96 -5.77
N TYR A 322 -13.16 10.01 -6.18
CA TYR A 322 -12.58 10.09 -7.52
C TYR A 322 -11.58 8.97 -7.77
N SER A 323 -10.71 8.70 -6.80
CA SER A 323 -9.72 7.62 -6.88
C SER A 323 -10.39 6.25 -7.08
N ALA A 324 -11.36 5.89 -6.23
CA ALA A 324 -12.08 4.62 -6.35
C ALA A 324 -12.77 4.47 -7.71
N GLN A 325 -13.38 5.56 -8.23
CA GLN A 325 -14.01 5.56 -9.56
C GLN A 325 -12.98 5.40 -10.69
N THR A 326 -11.85 6.08 -10.59
CA THR A 326 -10.79 6.07 -11.61
C THR A 326 -10.10 4.72 -11.68
N GLN A 327 -9.90 4.03 -10.55
CA GLN A 327 -9.38 2.65 -10.55
C GLN A 327 -10.19 1.72 -11.45
N VAL A 328 -11.51 1.92 -11.52
CA VAL A 328 -12.41 1.15 -12.37
C VAL A 328 -12.48 1.72 -13.79
N SER A 329 -12.71 3.04 -13.94
CA SER A 329 -12.98 3.67 -15.26
C SER A 329 -11.77 3.65 -16.17
N ASP A 330 -10.57 3.78 -15.62
CA ASP A 330 -9.31 3.77 -16.38
C ASP A 330 -8.70 2.37 -16.49
N GLY A 331 -9.39 1.35 -15.92
CA GLY A 331 -8.96 -0.04 -15.99
C GLY A 331 -7.66 -0.30 -15.23
N LEU A 332 -7.45 0.41 -14.11
CA LEU A 332 -6.28 0.23 -13.25
C LEU A 332 -6.41 -1.04 -12.39
N ALA A 333 -7.62 -1.31 -11.89
CA ALA A 333 -7.98 -2.55 -11.20
C ALA A 333 -8.86 -3.41 -12.12
N VAL A 334 -8.25 -4.34 -12.83
CA VAL A 334 -8.91 -5.28 -13.77
C VAL A 334 -8.33 -6.68 -13.60
N ASP A 335 -9.02 -7.66 -14.14
CA ASP A 335 -8.46 -9.01 -14.23
C ASP A 335 -7.18 -9.03 -15.08
N ASP A 336 -6.27 -9.91 -14.75
CA ASP A 336 -5.11 -10.16 -15.61
C ASP A 336 -5.61 -10.54 -17.02
N PRO A 337 -5.20 -9.81 -18.07
CA PRO A 337 -5.73 -10.04 -19.43
C PRO A 337 -5.41 -11.41 -20.00
N ALA A 338 -4.39 -12.09 -19.53
CA ALA A 338 -3.99 -13.41 -20.03
C ALA A 338 -4.80 -14.54 -19.39
N SER A 339 -5.11 -14.44 -18.11
CA SER A 339 -5.79 -15.49 -17.34
C SER A 339 -7.27 -15.21 -17.06
N GLY A 340 -7.69 -13.94 -17.01
CA GLY A 340 -9.02 -13.53 -16.56
C GLY A 340 -9.20 -13.69 -15.05
N VAL A 341 -8.12 -13.59 -14.27
CA VAL A 341 -8.11 -13.76 -12.81
C VAL A 341 -7.64 -12.48 -12.17
N PHE A 342 -8.38 -11.98 -11.20
CA PHE A 342 -8.00 -10.77 -10.47
C PHE A 342 -6.81 -11.02 -9.53
N GLY A 343 -5.86 -10.08 -9.50
CA GLY A 343 -4.72 -10.10 -8.58
C GLY A 343 -3.59 -11.07 -8.96
N GLN A 344 -3.72 -11.79 -10.08
CA GLN A 344 -2.70 -12.70 -10.60
C GLN A 344 -1.58 -11.95 -11.32
N PHE A 345 -0.36 -12.45 -11.24
CA PHE A 345 0.79 -11.96 -12.00
C PHE A 345 0.92 -12.71 -13.33
N ASP A 346 1.06 -11.95 -14.43
CA ASP A 346 1.39 -12.49 -15.75
C ASP A 346 2.91 -12.74 -15.84
N PRO A 347 3.37 -13.98 -16.08
CA PRO A 347 4.78 -14.31 -16.20
C PRO A 347 5.51 -13.55 -17.32
N ASP A 348 4.85 -13.35 -18.46
CA ASP A 348 5.46 -12.65 -19.61
C ASP A 348 5.68 -11.18 -19.26
N ARG A 349 4.72 -10.54 -18.59
CA ARG A 349 4.84 -9.17 -18.09
C ARG A 349 5.91 -9.04 -17.00
N MET A 350 6.00 -9.98 -16.07
CA MET A 350 7.07 -9.98 -15.05
C MET A 350 8.44 -10.07 -15.69
N GLN A 351 8.59 -10.86 -16.78
CA GLN A 351 9.83 -10.91 -17.55
C GLN A 351 10.13 -9.56 -18.21
N GLU A 352 9.13 -8.91 -18.84
CA GLU A 352 9.28 -7.57 -19.43
C GLU A 352 9.70 -6.53 -18.40
N ILE A 353 9.16 -6.58 -17.19
CA ILE A 353 9.55 -5.69 -16.09
C ILE A 353 11.02 -5.90 -15.73
N VAL A 354 11.48 -7.13 -15.55
CA VAL A 354 12.88 -7.43 -15.26
C VAL A 354 13.79 -6.96 -16.39
N ASP A 355 13.43 -7.25 -17.64
CA ASP A 355 14.20 -6.86 -18.84
C ASP A 355 14.30 -5.33 -19.00
N THR A 356 13.29 -4.59 -18.55
CA THR A 356 13.26 -3.13 -18.61
C THR A 356 14.04 -2.49 -17.46
N PHE A 357 13.78 -2.92 -16.22
CA PHE A 357 14.28 -2.19 -15.04
C PHE A 357 15.67 -2.62 -14.59
N VAL A 358 16.11 -3.87 -14.80
CA VAL A 358 17.47 -4.28 -14.41
C VAL A 358 18.53 -3.43 -15.11
N PRO A 359 18.52 -3.26 -16.45
CA PRO A 359 19.50 -2.41 -17.13
C PRO A 359 19.46 -0.93 -16.70
N LEU A 360 18.26 -0.38 -16.46
CA LEU A 360 18.11 1.00 -15.98
C LEU A 360 18.73 1.20 -14.60
N LEU A 361 18.48 0.28 -13.68
CA LEU A 361 19.00 0.31 -12.30
C LEU A 361 20.51 0.05 -12.26
N GLU A 362 21.05 -0.80 -13.16
CA GLU A 362 22.49 -0.97 -13.34
C GLU A 362 23.14 0.32 -13.84
N ALA A 363 22.53 0.99 -14.83
CA ALA A 363 23.05 2.25 -15.38
C ALA A 363 23.07 3.37 -14.32
N GLN A 364 22.11 3.36 -13.40
CA GLN A 364 22.07 4.28 -12.25
C GLN A 364 23.01 3.87 -11.11
N GLY A 365 23.59 2.68 -11.16
CA GLY A 365 24.46 2.13 -10.10
C GLY A 365 23.71 1.67 -8.86
N THR A 366 22.41 1.50 -8.96
CA THR A 366 21.55 0.92 -7.89
C THR A 366 21.75 -0.59 -7.81
N LEU A 367 21.85 -1.25 -8.96
CA LEU A 367 22.24 -2.66 -9.07
C LEU A 367 23.69 -2.81 -9.55
N PRO A 368 24.41 -3.86 -9.13
CA PRO A 368 25.70 -4.23 -9.70
C PRO A 368 25.57 -4.57 -11.18
N GLU A 369 26.59 -4.22 -12.00
CA GLU A 369 26.64 -4.60 -13.41
C GLU A 369 26.63 -6.12 -13.60
N GLY A 370 25.75 -6.63 -14.44
CA GLY A 370 25.55 -8.05 -14.72
C GLY A 370 24.68 -8.77 -13.69
N THR A 371 23.80 -8.03 -13.01
CA THR A 371 22.80 -8.62 -12.12
C THR A 371 21.81 -9.46 -12.94
N GLU A 372 21.66 -10.73 -12.58
CA GLU A 372 20.67 -11.63 -13.16
C GLU A 372 19.56 -11.87 -12.10
N ILE A 373 18.32 -11.57 -12.47
CA ILE A 373 17.13 -11.81 -11.64
C ILE A 373 16.21 -12.73 -12.42
N ASP A 374 15.84 -13.87 -11.80
CA ASP A 374 14.76 -14.69 -12.32
C ASP A 374 13.43 -14.03 -11.93
N PRO A 375 12.53 -13.70 -12.88
CA PRO A 375 11.24 -13.13 -12.53
C PRO A 375 10.45 -13.96 -11.52
N GLU A 376 10.60 -15.28 -11.51
CA GLU A 376 9.94 -16.19 -10.57
C GLU A 376 10.41 -15.99 -9.12
N ASP A 377 11.55 -15.34 -8.88
CA ASP A 377 12.02 -14.97 -7.55
C ASP A 377 11.29 -13.75 -6.96
N LEU A 378 10.54 -12.99 -7.78
CA LEU A 378 9.89 -11.75 -7.38
C LEU A 378 8.41 -11.93 -7.01
N TYR A 379 7.77 -13.01 -7.45
CA TYR A 379 6.34 -13.23 -7.23
C TYR A 379 5.98 -14.71 -7.14
N THR A 380 4.77 -14.98 -6.66
CA THR A 380 4.14 -16.31 -6.76
C THR A 380 2.63 -16.18 -6.97
N ASN A 381 2.07 -17.06 -7.80
CA ASN A 381 0.63 -17.22 -7.98
C ASN A 381 0.06 -18.40 -7.18
N GLU A 382 0.85 -19.00 -6.27
CA GLU A 382 0.47 -20.22 -5.55
C GLU A 382 -0.80 -20.05 -4.71
N PHE A 383 -1.02 -18.82 -4.17
CA PHE A 383 -2.10 -18.54 -3.24
C PHE A 383 -3.32 -17.90 -3.90
N ILE A 384 -3.26 -17.58 -5.18
CA ILE A 384 -4.32 -16.93 -5.95
C ILE A 384 -5.53 -17.85 -6.09
N ASP A 385 -6.72 -17.38 -5.70
CA ASP A 385 -7.97 -18.04 -6.03
C ASP A 385 -8.39 -17.68 -7.47
N THR A 386 -8.22 -18.63 -8.37
CA THR A 386 -8.49 -18.45 -9.80
C THR A 386 -9.98 -18.35 -10.14
N SER A 387 -10.85 -18.42 -9.16
CA SER A 387 -12.30 -18.21 -9.34
C SER A 387 -12.72 -16.76 -9.05
N ILE A 388 -11.82 -15.93 -8.55
CA ILE A 388 -12.07 -14.52 -8.25
C ILE A 388 -11.76 -13.67 -9.49
N SER A 389 -12.75 -12.92 -9.93
CA SER A 389 -12.72 -12.02 -11.08
C SER A 389 -13.46 -10.74 -10.71
N ILE A 390 -12.95 -9.60 -11.17
CA ILE A 390 -13.57 -8.29 -10.92
C ILE A 390 -14.65 -7.96 -11.96
N ASP A 391 -14.67 -8.66 -13.13
CA ASP A 391 -15.60 -8.50 -14.24
C ASP A 391 -16.91 -9.31 -14.08
#